data_ecd3a46b53cb590731f0839a4eb3ecc7
#
_entry.id   ecd3a46b53cb590731f0839a4eb3ecc7
#
_cell.length_a   1.000
_cell.length_b   1.000
_cell.length_c   1.000
_cell.angle_alpha   90.00
_cell.angle_beta   90.00
_cell.angle_gamma   90.00
#
_symmetry.space_group_name_H-M   'P 1'
#
loop_
_entity.id
_entity.type
_entity.pdbx_description
1 polymer ?
#
loop_
_entity_poly.entity_id
_entity_poly.type
_entity_poly.pdbx_seq_one_letter_code
_entity_poly.pdbx_strand_id
1 'polypeptide(L)'
;KKNFNSNLMKLEKFKDILIEKYIPGREIQAAILGKKKLGIIELKPKRKFYDYKAKYSTSAKTEHIIPVNLSLRNYNKVNSIAMKAHKLLKCRGVSRSDFRFYNNKFYLLEINTQPGMTSLSLVPEIAKYQNISFIKLIEEIMRDAGINK
;
A
#
# COMPACT_ATOMS: atom_id res chain seq x y z
N LYS A 1 22.31 14.64 6.60
CA LYS A 1 22.62 15.90 5.90
C LYS A 1 23.90 15.82 5.05
N LYS A 2 24.95 15.08 5.45
CA LYS A 2 26.25 15.05 4.71
C LYS A 2 26.19 14.59 3.24
N ASN A 3 25.14 13.88 2.82
CA ASN A 3 25.05 13.30 1.46
C ASN A 3 23.92 13.90 0.60
N PHE A 4 23.23 14.97 1.05
CA PHE A 4 22.08 15.51 0.32
C PHE A 4 22.51 16.08 -1.04
N ASN A 5 23.48 17.00 -1.05
CA ASN A 5 23.96 17.64 -2.28
C ASN A 5 24.56 16.61 -3.25
N SER A 6 25.37 15.68 -2.75
CA SER A 6 25.95 14.61 -3.58
C SER A 6 24.88 13.69 -4.21
N ASN A 7 23.79 13.41 -3.49
CA ASN A 7 22.69 12.62 -4.05
C ASN A 7 21.84 13.44 -5.04
N LEU A 8 21.65 14.73 -4.77
CA LEU A 8 20.94 15.63 -5.69
C LEU A 8 21.68 15.72 -7.03
N MET A 9 22.99 15.94 -7.02
CA MET A 9 23.83 15.96 -8.24
C MET A 9 23.68 14.69 -9.08
N LYS A 10 23.52 13.52 -8.47
CA LYS A 10 23.28 12.25 -9.21
C LYS A 10 21.91 12.21 -9.91
N LEU A 11 21.00 13.06 -9.51
CA LEU A 11 19.64 13.13 -10.03
C LEU A 11 19.44 14.27 -11.04
N GLU A 12 20.44 15.11 -11.27
CA GLU A 12 20.38 16.27 -12.21
C GLU A 12 19.97 15.90 -13.64
N LYS A 13 20.20 14.63 -14.02
CA LYS A 13 19.75 14.10 -15.32
C LYS A 13 18.23 13.98 -15.46
N PHE A 14 17.47 14.09 -14.37
CA PHE A 14 16.01 14.05 -14.39
C PHE A 14 15.45 15.46 -14.36
N LYS A 15 14.44 15.70 -15.20
CA LYS A 15 13.79 17.02 -15.31
C LYS A 15 13.10 17.43 -14.01
N ASP A 16 12.41 16.48 -13.36
CA ASP A 16 11.65 16.69 -12.15
C ASP A 16 12.11 15.71 -11.06
N ILE A 17 12.28 16.19 -9.85
CA ILE A 17 12.74 15.41 -8.69
C ILE A 17 11.77 15.64 -7.54
N LEU A 18 11.20 14.55 -7.01
CA LEU A 18 10.39 14.59 -5.80
C LEU A 18 11.27 14.41 -4.56
N ILE A 19 11.21 15.37 -3.65
CA ILE A 19 11.94 15.33 -2.38
C ILE A 19 10.92 15.31 -1.24
N GLU A 20 10.87 14.21 -0.50
CA GLU A 20 9.94 14.03 0.59
C GLU A 20 10.67 13.83 1.92
N LYS A 21 9.98 14.19 3.01
CA LYS A 21 10.46 13.89 4.36
C LYS A 21 10.44 12.38 4.60
N TYR A 22 11.58 11.82 4.96
CA TYR A 22 11.62 10.42 5.38
C TYR A 22 10.82 10.21 6.68
N ILE A 23 9.85 9.33 6.63
CA ILE A 23 9.06 8.90 7.79
C ILE A 23 9.54 7.51 8.20
N PRO A 24 10.17 7.35 9.38
CA PRO A 24 10.54 6.04 9.89
C PRO A 24 9.32 5.24 10.35
N GLY A 25 9.54 4.02 10.86
CA GLY A 25 8.50 3.20 11.46
C GLY A 25 8.05 2.04 10.59
N ARG A 26 6.87 1.50 10.92
CA ARG A 26 6.30 0.31 10.32
C ARG A 26 5.65 0.64 8.97
N GLU A 27 5.74 -0.26 8.03
CA GLU A 27 5.11 -0.14 6.72
C GLU A 27 3.80 -0.90 6.71
N ILE A 28 2.70 -0.17 6.63
CA ILE A 28 1.34 -0.71 6.67
C ILE A 28 0.66 -0.40 5.35
N GLN A 29 0.02 -1.41 4.76
CA GLN A 29 -0.75 -1.23 3.55
C GLN A 29 -2.20 -1.61 3.79
N ALA A 30 -3.13 -0.80 3.28
CA ALA A 30 -4.56 -0.98 3.44
C ALA A 30 -5.23 -1.12 2.07
N ALA A 31 -6.10 -2.12 1.93
CA ALA A 31 -6.83 -2.37 0.69
C ALA A 31 -8.32 -2.04 0.84
N ILE A 32 -8.86 -1.40 -0.19
CA ILE A 32 -10.28 -1.08 -0.33
C ILE A 32 -10.80 -1.75 -1.60
N LEU A 33 -11.99 -2.34 -1.54
CA LEU A 33 -12.71 -2.90 -2.68
C LEU A 33 -14.09 -2.27 -2.75
N GLY A 34 -14.29 -1.33 -3.68
CA GLY A 34 -15.51 -0.54 -3.77
C GLY A 34 -15.83 0.17 -2.45
N LYS A 35 -16.90 -0.24 -1.78
CA LYS A 35 -17.32 0.32 -0.48
C LYS A 35 -16.80 -0.49 0.71
N LYS A 36 -16.05 -1.57 0.48
CA LYS A 36 -15.57 -2.49 1.53
C LYS A 36 -14.13 -2.17 1.91
N LYS A 37 -13.85 -2.11 3.20
CA LYS A 37 -12.50 -2.13 3.75
C LYS A 37 -12.04 -3.58 3.80
N LEU A 38 -11.15 -4.00 2.88
CA LEU A 38 -10.65 -5.37 2.85
C LEU A 38 -9.77 -5.69 4.07
N GLY A 39 -9.00 -4.70 4.53
CA GLY A 39 -8.12 -4.89 5.65
C GLY A 39 -6.73 -4.33 5.39
N ILE A 40 -5.80 -4.75 6.22
CA ILE A 40 -4.43 -4.25 6.22
C ILE A 40 -3.41 -5.38 6.32
N ILE A 41 -2.22 -5.12 5.81
CA ILE A 41 -1.04 -5.98 5.93
C ILE A 41 0.16 -5.12 6.31
N GLU A 42 1.07 -5.66 7.11
CA GLU A 42 2.35 -5.05 7.40
C GLU A 42 3.45 -5.69 6.60
N LEU A 43 4.33 -4.86 6.06
CA LEU A 43 5.52 -5.29 5.36
C LEU A 43 6.75 -5.03 6.23
N LYS A 44 7.52 -6.07 6.47
CA LYS A 44 8.77 -6.00 7.21
C LYS A 44 9.93 -6.39 6.30
N PRO A 45 10.49 -5.44 5.56
CA PRO A 45 11.61 -5.71 4.68
C PRO A 45 12.84 -6.08 5.51
N LYS A 46 13.56 -7.11 5.11
CA LYS A 46 14.87 -7.44 5.72
C LYS A 46 15.94 -6.37 5.45
N ARG A 47 15.70 -5.50 4.47
CA ARG A 47 16.54 -4.36 4.11
C ARG A 47 15.94 -3.06 4.64
N LYS A 48 16.78 -2.02 4.81
CA LYS A 48 16.35 -0.71 5.34
C LYS A 48 15.27 0.00 4.52
N PHE A 49 15.05 -0.39 3.25
CA PHE A 49 14.05 0.19 2.35
C PHE A 49 13.29 -0.88 1.59
N TYR A 50 12.00 -0.69 1.45
CA TYR A 50 11.11 -1.46 0.57
C TYR A 50 11.16 -0.83 -0.83
N ASP A 51 12.27 -1.09 -1.54
CA ASP A 51 12.49 -0.60 -2.90
C ASP A 51 11.83 -1.52 -3.95
N TYR A 52 11.96 -1.15 -5.23
CA TYR A 52 11.42 -1.93 -6.34
C TYR A 52 11.91 -3.40 -6.33
N LYS A 53 13.16 -3.64 -5.96
CA LYS A 53 13.70 -5.01 -5.84
C LYS A 53 13.03 -5.80 -4.71
N ALA A 54 12.70 -5.14 -3.60
CA ALA A 54 11.97 -5.76 -2.50
C ALA A 54 10.51 -6.08 -2.87
N LYS A 55 9.91 -5.31 -3.79
CA LYS A 55 8.53 -5.52 -4.26
C LYS A 55 8.37 -6.75 -5.18
N TYR A 56 9.37 -7.05 -6.02
CA TYR A 56 9.22 -7.99 -7.14
C TYR A 56 10.24 -9.14 -7.16
N SER A 57 11.17 -9.20 -6.21
CA SER A 57 12.17 -10.27 -6.13
C SER A 57 11.82 -11.26 -5.01
N THR A 58 11.65 -12.52 -5.37
CA THR A 58 11.48 -13.63 -4.41
C THR A 58 12.67 -13.78 -3.46
N SER A 59 13.85 -13.28 -3.85
CA SER A 59 15.06 -13.28 -3.01
C SER A 59 15.08 -12.16 -1.96
N ALA A 60 14.23 -11.13 -2.09
CA ALA A 60 14.23 -9.97 -1.20
C ALA A 60 13.63 -10.26 0.19
N LYS A 61 12.98 -11.41 0.37
CA LYS A 61 12.45 -11.95 1.65
C LYS A 61 11.79 -10.85 2.53
N THR A 62 10.89 -10.06 1.95
CA THR A 62 10.01 -9.20 2.73
C THR A 62 9.03 -10.09 3.49
N GLU A 63 8.98 -9.95 4.80
CA GLU A 63 8.01 -10.65 5.62
C GLU A 63 6.65 -9.94 5.54
N HIS A 64 5.60 -10.68 5.21
CA HIS A 64 4.22 -10.23 5.19
C HIS A 64 3.56 -10.65 6.50
N ILE A 65 3.04 -9.68 7.25
CA ILE A 65 2.43 -9.93 8.56
C ILE A 65 0.94 -9.60 8.46
N ILE A 66 0.14 -10.65 8.56
CA ILE A 66 -1.31 -10.58 8.64
C ILE A 66 -1.81 -11.69 9.59
N PRO A 67 -2.57 -11.40 10.66
CA PRO A 67 -3.05 -10.09 11.09
C PRO A 67 -1.94 -9.18 11.58
N VAL A 68 -2.13 -7.86 11.37
CA VAL A 68 -1.18 -6.85 11.82
C VAL A 68 -1.38 -6.60 13.32
N ASN A 69 -0.30 -6.61 14.09
CA ASN A 69 -0.35 -6.28 15.52
C ASN A 69 -0.54 -4.76 15.73
N LEU A 70 -1.79 -4.35 15.73
CA LEU A 70 -2.26 -2.99 16.03
C LEU A 70 -3.44 -3.04 17.00
N SER A 71 -3.60 -1.99 17.80
CA SER A 71 -4.83 -1.83 18.57
C SER A 71 -6.04 -1.68 17.64
N LEU A 72 -7.22 -2.12 18.07
CA LEU A 72 -8.46 -1.99 17.29
C LEU A 72 -8.72 -0.54 16.85
N ARG A 73 -8.40 0.44 17.71
CA ARG A 73 -8.49 1.87 17.38
C ARG A 73 -7.62 2.23 16.18
N ASN A 74 -6.35 1.79 16.16
CA ASN A 74 -5.42 2.07 15.07
C ASN A 74 -5.80 1.30 13.80
N TYR A 75 -6.22 0.04 13.93
CA TYR A 75 -6.74 -0.75 12.81
C TYR A 75 -7.90 -0.04 12.11
N ASN A 76 -8.89 0.43 12.89
CA ASN A 76 -10.04 1.14 12.36
C ASN A 76 -9.66 2.49 11.76
N LYS A 77 -8.69 3.19 12.38
CA LYS A 77 -8.21 4.48 11.92
C LYS A 77 -7.56 4.38 10.54
N VAL A 78 -6.62 3.46 10.33
CA VAL A 78 -5.92 3.32 9.04
C VAL A 78 -6.88 2.91 7.93
N ASN A 79 -7.80 1.96 8.20
CA ASN A 79 -8.84 1.58 7.24
C ASN A 79 -9.78 2.75 6.88
N SER A 80 -10.07 3.62 7.85
CA SER A 80 -10.91 4.81 7.62
C SER A 80 -10.19 5.87 6.79
N ILE A 81 -8.87 6.06 7.01
CA ILE A 81 -8.06 6.96 6.18
C ILE A 81 -7.99 6.44 4.75
N ALA A 82 -7.72 5.14 4.55
CA ALA A 82 -7.69 4.51 3.23
C ALA A 82 -9.03 4.65 2.49
N MET A 83 -10.16 4.40 3.17
CA MET A 83 -11.49 4.58 2.59
C MET A 83 -11.77 6.05 2.23
N LYS A 84 -11.38 7.00 3.09
CA LYS A 84 -11.52 8.43 2.78
C LYS A 84 -10.71 8.82 1.55
N ALA A 85 -9.48 8.37 1.46
CA ALA A 85 -8.60 8.63 0.34
C ALA A 85 -9.14 8.02 -0.97
N HIS A 86 -9.61 6.74 -0.93
CA HIS A 86 -10.28 6.07 -2.04
C HIS A 86 -11.46 6.90 -2.59
N LYS A 87 -12.32 7.39 -1.69
CA LYS A 87 -13.49 8.20 -2.05
C LYS A 87 -13.10 9.58 -2.62
N LEU A 88 -12.13 10.27 -2.00
CA LEU A 88 -11.69 11.60 -2.44
C LEU A 88 -11.11 11.57 -3.85
N LEU A 89 -10.39 10.51 -4.19
CA LEU A 89 -9.84 10.30 -5.53
C LEU A 89 -10.86 9.68 -6.50
N LYS A 90 -12.13 9.48 -6.06
CA LYS A 90 -13.18 8.83 -6.86
C LYS A 90 -12.74 7.48 -7.42
N CYS A 91 -11.91 6.74 -6.67
CA CYS A 91 -11.48 5.42 -7.07
C CYS A 91 -12.67 4.47 -7.19
N ARG A 92 -12.64 3.59 -8.19
CA ARG A 92 -13.58 2.52 -8.42
C ARG A 92 -12.86 1.17 -8.31
N GLY A 93 -13.60 0.09 -8.16
CA GLY A 93 -13.03 -1.23 -8.01
C GLY A 93 -12.11 -1.30 -6.78
N VAL A 94 -10.83 -1.53 -6.99
CA VAL A 94 -9.86 -1.75 -5.93
C VAL A 94 -8.84 -0.62 -5.83
N SER A 95 -8.41 -0.29 -4.61
CA SER A 95 -7.22 0.53 -4.37
C SER A 95 -6.43 0.02 -3.17
N ARG A 96 -5.14 0.31 -3.16
CA ARG A 96 -4.24 0.06 -2.04
C ARG A 96 -3.59 1.37 -1.63
N SER A 97 -3.69 1.68 -0.34
CA SER A 97 -3.04 2.83 0.27
C SER A 97 -1.84 2.38 1.08
N ASP A 98 -0.69 3.00 0.84
CA ASP A 98 0.58 2.67 1.47
C ASP A 98 0.88 3.70 2.57
N PHE A 99 1.17 3.21 3.79
CA PHE A 99 1.35 4.05 4.97
C PHE A 99 2.68 3.77 5.67
N ARG A 100 3.21 4.81 6.31
CA ARG A 100 4.12 4.67 7.44
C ARG A 100 3.37 4.86 8.75
N PHE A 101 3.61 3.96 9.72
CA PHE A 101 3.08 4.07 11.07
C PHE A 101 4.22 4.35 12.03
N TYR A 102 4.26 5.57 12.57
CA TYR A 102 5.31 6.05 13.44
C TYR A 102 4.74 6.95 14.53
N ASN A 103 5.20 6.79 15.78
CA ASN A 103 4.74 7.56 16.96
C ASN A 103 3.20 7.60 17.04
N ASN A 104 2.55 6.45 16.88
CA ASN A 104 1.09 6.29 16.93
C ASN A 104 0.31 7.13 15.91
N LYS A 105 0.97 7.52 14.80
CA LYS A 105 0.38 8.27 13.68
C LYS A 105 0.58 7.53 12.37
N PHE A 106 -0.43 7.59 11.52
CA PHE A 106 -0.36 7.11 10.14
C PHE A 106 -0.03 8.26 9.20
N TYR A 107 0.93 8.04 8.34
CA TYR A 107 1.33 8.94 7.26
C TYR A 107 1.02 8.22 5.95
N LEU A 108 0.03 8.71 5.21
CA LEU A 108 -0.28 8.21 3.89
C LEU A 108 0.83 8.66 2.93
N LEU A 109 1.43 7.71 2.24
CA LEU A 109 2.49 7.96 1.26
C LEU A 109 1.92 8.05 -0.14
N GLU A 110 1.19 7.01 -0.55
CA GLU A 110 0.61 6.92 -1.89
C GLU A 110 -0.68 6.10 -1.91
N ILE A 111 -1.44 6.24 -2.99
CA ILE A 111 -2.56 5.37 -3.32
C ILE A 111 -2.29 4.77 -4.70
N ASN A 112 -2.30 3.44 -4.74
CA ASN A 112 -2.23 2.68 -5.96
C ASN A 112 -3.65 2.28 -6.39
N THR A 113 -4.11 2.80 -7.53
CA THR A 113 -5.44 2.51 -8.09
C THR A 113 -5.46 1.30 -9.01
N GLN A 114 -4.29 0.76 -9.35
CA GLN A 114 -4.11 -0.48 -10.10
C GLN A 114 -3.11 -1.39 -9.38
N PRO A 115 -3.42 -1.86 -8.16
CA PRO A 115 -2.52 -2.73 -7.42
C PRO A 115 -2.33 -4.05 -8.16
N GLY A 116 -1.14 -4.64 -8.03
CA GLY A 116 -0.84 -5.92 -8.66
C GLY A 116 -1.82 -7.03 -8.22
N MET A 117 -2.11 -7.95 -9.14
CA MET A 117 -3.03 -9.08 -8.97
C MET A 117 -2.34 -10.42 -9.29
N THR A 118 -1.13 -10.60 -8.79
CA THR A 118 -0.41 -11.88 -8.87
C THR A 118 -0.49 -12.62 -7.53
N SER A 119 -0.05 -13.87 -7.49
CA SER A 119 0.03 -14.66 -6.26
C SER A 119 0.90 -14.04 -5.14
N LEU A 120 1.80 -13.13 -5.52
CA LEU A 120 2.67 -12.40 -4.57
C LEU A 120 2.14 -11.00 -4.24
N SER A 121 0.98 -10.65 -4.76
CA SER A 121 0.43 -9.31 -4.60
C SER A 121 -0.38 -9.18 -3.31
N LEU A 122 -0.27 -8.03 -2.67
CA LEU A 122 -0.78 -7.79 -1.32
C LEU A 122 -2.31 -7.75 -1.25
N VAL A 123 -2.98 -7.22 -2.29
CA VAL A 123 -4.45 -7.17 -2.30
C VAL A 123 -5.08 -8.56 -2.32
N PRO A 124 -4.66 -9.50 -3.20
CA PRO A 124 -5.09 -10.89 -3.14
C PRO A 124 -4.82 -11.56 -1.80
N GLU A 125 -3.68 -11.27 -1.17
CA GLU A 125 -3.32 -11.83 0.13
C GLU A 125 -4.26 -11.31 1.24
N ILE A 126 -4.52 -10.01 1.29
CA ILE A 126 -5.47 -9.39 2.22
C ILE A 126 -6.89 -9.95 1.99
N ALA A 127 -7.32 -10.08 0.73
CA ALA A 127 -8.62 -10.63 0.38
C ALA A 127 -8.77 -12.09 0.85
N LYS A 128 -7.74 -12.91 0.62
CA LYS A 128 -7.68 -14.30 1.08
C LYS A 128 -7.81 -14.40 2.60
N TYR A 129 -7.15 -13.54 3.35
CA TYR A 129 -7.27 -13.47 4.81
C TYR A 129 -8.70 -13.14 5.26
N GLN A 130 -9.46 -12.39 4.46
CA GLN A 130 -10.88 -12.10 4.67
C GLN A 130 -11.82 -13.16 4.10
N ASN A 131 -11.32 -14.36 3.77
CA ASN A 131 -12.08 -15.45 3.14
C ASN A 131 -12.69 -15.07 1.79
N ILE A 132 -12.08 -14.12 1.06
CA ILE A 132 -12.45 -13.77 -0.31
C ILE A 132 -11.46 -14.46 -1.24
N SER A 133 -11.95 -15.40 -2.04
CA SER A 133 -11.12 -16.08 -3.04
C SER A 133 -10.64 -15.12 -4.11
N PHE A 134 -9.55 -15.48 -4.80
CA PHE A 134 -9.03 -14.67 -5.90
C PHE A 134 -10.07 -14.47 -7.01
N ILE A 135 -10.81 -15.54 -7.37
CA ILE A 135 -11.89 -15.48 -8.36
C ILE A 135 -12.94 -14.45 -7.91
N LYS A 136 -13.38 -14.53 -6.67
CA LYS A 136 -14.39 -13.60 -6.12
C LYS A 136 -13.90 -12.16 -6.11
N LEU A 137 -12.63 -11.94 -5.80
CA LEU A 137 -12.01 -10.61 -5.86
C LEU A 137 -12.06 -10.04 -7.28
N ILE A 138 -11.70 -10.85 -8.28
CA ILE A 138 -11.72 -10.43 -9.71
C ILE A 138 -13.15 -10.19 -10.17
N GLU A 139 -14.10 -11.07 -9.84
CA GLU A 139 -15.53 -10.87 -10.15
C GLU A 139 -16.06 -9.54 -9.62
N GLU A 140 -15.71 -9.16 -8.39
CA GLU A 140 -16.14 -7.88 -7.78
C GLU A 140 -15.53 -6.67 -8.52
N ILE A 141 -14.25 -6.76 -8.92
CA ILE A 141 -13.59 -5.73 -9.71
C ILE A 141 -14.26 -5.59 -11.08
N MET A 142 -14.49 -6.71 -11.77
CA MET A 142 -15.11 -6.72 -13.11
C MET A 142 -16.55 -6.23 -13.08
N ARG A 143 -17.32 -6.54 -12.02
CA ARG A 143 -18.69 -6.06 -11.88
C ARG A 143 -18.76 -4.52 -11.79
N ASP A 144 -17.74 -3.89 -11.21
CA ASP A 144 -17.63 -2.44 -11.14
C ASP A 144 -17.07 -1.81 -12.41
N ALA A 145 -16.39 -2.61 -13.25
CA ALA A 145 -15.85 -2.13 -14.52
C ALA A 145 -16.99 -1.71 -15.47
N GLY A 146 -16.75 -0.66 -16.23
CA GLY A 146 -17.70 -0.17 -17.23
C GLY A 146 -17.31 1.19 -17.77
N ILE A 147 -17.71 1.44 -19.01
CA ILE A 147 -17.57 2.74 -19.67
C ILE A 147 -18.76 3.60 -19.24
N ASN A 148 -18.53 4.82 -18.80
CA ASN A 148 -19.58 5.79 -18.43
C ASN A 148 -20.47 5.39 -17.22
N LYS A 149 -19.91 4.70 -16.24
CA LYS A 149 -20.60 4.48 -14.96
C LYS A 149 -20.23 5.56 -13.94
#